data_4a07a5f152caa1b6fb6775edf275757c
#
_entry.id   4a07a5f152caa1b6fb6775edf275757c
#
_cell.length_a   1.000
_cell.length_b   1.000
_cell.length_c   1.000
_cell.angle_alpha   90.00
_cell.angle_beta   90.00
_cell.angle_gamma   90.00
#
_symmetry.space_group_name_H-M   'P 1'
#
loop_
_entity.id
_entity.type
_entity.pdbx_description
1 polymer ?
#
loop_
_entity_poly.entity_id
_entity_poly.type
_entity_poly.pdbx_seq_one_letter_code
_entity_poly.pdbx_strand_id
1 'polypeptide(L)'
;AQKIREEARAEGEAIIADARERATAEAQRISDNAAKAIEAERAAAAVSLRSEVGTLATTLAGKIVGEALNDDERSARVVDRFLADLETEKQNAGAAR
;
A
#
# COMPACT_ATOMS: atom_id res chain seq x y z
N ALA A 1 -69.90 -2.29 17.44
CA ALA A 1 -68.78 -2.34 18.39
C ALA A 1 -67.73 -3.36 17.96
N GLN A 2 -68.13 -4.55 17.60
CA GLN A 2 -67.18 -5.61 17.15
C GLN A 2 -66.54 -5.29 15.80
N LYS A 3 -67.31 -4.73 14.87
CA LYS A 3 -66.80 -4.33 13.55
C LYS A 3 -65.73 -3.24 13.65
N ILE A 4 -65.96 -2.29 14.54
CA ILE A 4 -64.99 -1.20 14.78
C ILE A 4 -63.68 -1.76 15.35
N ARG A 5 -63.74 -2.76 16.24
CA ARG A 5 -62.58 -3.41 16.82
C ARG A 5 -61.77 -4.17 15.77
N GLU A 6 -62.45 -4.88 14.85
CA GLU A 6 -61.82 -5.62 13.77
C GLU A 6 -61.16 -4.69 12.78
N GLU A 7 -61.82 -3.57 12.44
CA GLU A 7 -61.25 -2.54 11.57
C GLU A 7 -60.01 -1.91 12.20
N ALA A 8 -60.07 -1.59 13.49
CA ALA A 8 -58.94 -1.02 14.22
C ALA A 8 -57.77 -2.03 14.28
N ARG A 9 -58.08 -3.29 14.49
CA ARG A 9 -57.06 -4.37 14.51
C ARG A 9 -56.41 -4.52 13.15
N ALA A 10 -57.18 -4.57 12.07
CA ALA A 10 -56.68 -4.66 10.72
C ALA A 10 -55.82 -3.45 10.36
N GLU A 11 -56.24 -2.27 10.72
CA GLU A 11 -55.49 -1.04 10.52
C GLU A 11 -54.15 -1.05 11.29
N GLY A 12 -54.20 -1.50 12.56
CA GLY A 12 -52.98 -1.65 13.38
C GLY A 12 -52.01 -2.65 12.80
N GLU A 13 -52.51 -3.80 12.30
CA GLU A 13 -51.68 -4.80 11.65
C GLU A 13 -51.04 -4.26 10.38
N ALA A 14 -51.79 -3.48 9.59
CA ALA A 14 -51.28 -2.86 8.38
C ALA A 14 -50.19 -1.83 8.69
N ILE A 15 -50.33 -1.05 9.74
CA ILE A 15 -49.35 -0.09 10.19
C ILE A 15 -48.06 -0.80 10.61
N ILE A 16 -48.17 -1.91 11.36
CA ILE A 16 -47.02 -2.70 11.78
C ILE A 16 -46.32 -3.32 10.58
N ALA A 17 -47.08 -3.90 9.65
CA ALA A 17 -46.53 -4.48 8.45
C ALA A 17 -45.78 -3.45 7.61
N ASP A 18 -46.33 -2.26 7.42
CA ASP A 18 -45.72 -1.16 6.71
C ASP A 18 -44.43 -0.71 7.41
N ALA A 19 -44.49 -0.56 8.74
CA ALA A 19 -43.32 -0.17 9.53
C ALA A 19 -42.17 -1.20 9.42
N ARG A 20 -42.52 -2.47 9.44
CA ARG A 20 -41.51 -3.55 9.25
C ARG A 20 -40.91 -3.53 7.87
N GLU A 21 -41.72 -3.32 6.85
CA GLU A 21 -41.26 -3.21 5.48
C GLU A 21 -40.31 -2.03 5.30
N ARG A 22 -40.67 -0.89 5.83
CA ARG A 22 -39.79 0.31 5.81
C ARG A 22 -38.49 0.08 6.57
N ALA A 23 -38.54 -0.56 7.72
CA ALA A 23 -37.37 -0.87 8.52
C ALA A 23 -36.46 -1.82 7.78
N THR A 24 -36.97 -2.84 7.11
CA THR A 24 -36.20 -3.79 6.30
C THR A 24 -35.57 -3.07 5.12
N ALA A 25 -36.33 -2.22 4.42
CA ALA A 25 -35.81 -1.44 3.30
C ALA A 25 -34.69 -0.49 3.73
N GLU A 26 -34.87 0.19 4.86
CA GLU A 26 -33.87 1.10 5.42
C GLU A 26 -32.60 0.35 5.85
N ALA A 27 -32.77 -0.81 6.50
CA ALA A 27 -31.63 -1.66 6.88
C ALA A 27 -30.84 -2.11 5.66
N GLN A 28 -31.53 -2.48 4.59
CA GLN A 28 -30.89 -2.88 3.34
C GLN A 28 -30.15 -1.70 2.71
N ARG A 29 -30.75 -0.53 2.71
CA ARG A 29 -30.12 0.70 2.20
C ARG A 29 -28.84 1.01 2.95
N ILE A 30 -28.87 0.93 4.27
CA ILE A 30 -27.71 1.18 5.12
C ILE A 30 -26.62 0.14 4.84
N SER A 31 -26.99 -1.13 4.73
CA SER A 31 -26.06 -2.22 4.43
C SER A 31 -25.41 -2.04 3.06
N ASP A 32 -26.20 -1.70 2.05
CA ASP A 32 -25.68 -1.48 0.68
C ASP A 32 -24.74 -0.27 0.64
N ASN A 33 -25.09 0.83 1.31
CA ASN A 33 -24.24 2.00 1.39
C ASN A 33 -22.95 1.72 2.14
N ALA A 34 -23.01 0.93 3.23
CA ALA A 34 -21.83 0.52 3.98
C ALA A 34 -20.90 -0.35 3.12
N ALA A 35 -21.47 -1.29 2.36
CA ALA A 35 -20.70 -2.13 1.44
C ALA A 35 -19.99 -1.29 0.37
N LYS A 36 -20.68 -0.31 -0.20
CA LYS A 36 -20.08 0.61 -1.18
C LYS A 36 -18.96 1.45 -0.57
N ALA A 37 -19.18 1.95 0.65
CA ALA A 37 -18.18 2.74 1.36
C ALA A 37 -16.92 1.91 1.66
N ILE A 38 -17.08 0.67 2.11
CA ILE A 38 -15.99 -0.26 2.39
C ILE A 38 -15.22 -0.54 1.10
N GLU A 39 -15.90 -0.79 0.00
CA GLU A 39 -15.25 -1.05 -1.28
C GLU A 39 -14.47 0.17 -1.77
N ALA A 40 -15.02 1.37 -1.61
CA ALA A 40 -14.33 2.62 -1.96
C ALA A 40 -13.07 2.83 -1.11
N GLU A 41 -13.18 2.60 0.21
CA GLU A 41 -12.03 2.71 1.12
C GLU A 41 -10.95 1.68 0.78
N ARG A 42 -11.36 0.46 0.45
CA ARG A 42 -10.45 -0.61 0.04
C ARG A 42 -9.69 -0.25 -1.23
N ALA A 43 -10.40 0.28 -2.22
CA ALA A 43 -9.79 0.72 -3.47
C ALA A 43 -8.81 1.88 -3.23
N ALA A 44 -9.19 2.86 -2.41
CA ALA A 44 -8.33 3.97 -2.05
C ALA A 44 -7.09 3.51 -1.28
N ALA A 45 -7.26 2.58 -0.33
CA ALA A 45 -6.14 2.02 0.42
C ALA A 45 -5.17 1.25 -0.49
N ALA A 46 -5.69 0.51 -1.47
CA ALA A 46 -4.88 -0.21 -2.45
C ALA A 46 -4.04 0.76 -3.29
N VAL A 47 -4.64 1.86 -3.75
CA VAL A 47 -3.92 2.90 -4.51
C VAL A 47 -2.83 3.55 -3.65
N SER A 48 -3.15 3.90 -2.41
CA SER A 48 -2.20 4.50 -1.47
C SER A 48 -1.03 3.54 -1.17
N LEU A 49 -1.32 2.28 -0.90
CA LEU A 49 -0.31 1.26 -0.65
C LEU A 49 0.60 1.05 -1.87
N ARG A 50 0.03 1.02 -3.05
CA ARG A 50 0.78 0.89 -4.31
C ARG A 50 1.75 2.05 -4.48
N SER A 51 1.32 3.27 -4.17
CA SER A 51 2.14 4.46 -4.21
C SER A 51 3.29 4.39 -3.20
N GLU A 52 3.00 3.96 -1.97
CA GLU A 52 4.02 3.81 -0.92
C GLU A 52 5.06 2.75 -1.29
N VAL A 53 4.62 1.60 -1.80
CA VAL A 53 5.51 0.53 -2.26
C VAL A 53 6.37 1.03 -3.43
N GLY A 54 5.78 1.78 -4.36
CA GLY A 54 6.52 2.38 -5.47
C GLY A 54 7.62 3.33 -5.00
N THR A 55 7.33 4.18 -4.03
CA THR A 55 8.31 5.09 -3.42
C THR A 55 9.43 4.32 -2.73
N LEU A 56 9.09 3.31 -1.93
CA LEU A 56 10.06 2.45 -1.26
C LEU A 56 10.93 1.70 -2.25
N ALA A 57 10.35 1.15 -3.30
CA ALA A 57 11.08 0.43 -4.34
C ALA A 57 12.07 1.35 -5.06
N THR A 58 11.67 2.56 -5.38
CA THR A 58 12.53 3.56 -6.02
C THR A 58 13.68 3.98 -5.09
N THR A 59 13.38 4.22 -3.82
CA THR A 59 14.40 4.55 -2.81
C THR A 59 15.41 3.42 -2.64
N LEU A 60 14.93 2.19 -2.56
CA LEU A 60 15.78 1.01 -2.44
C LEU A 60 16.66 0.84 -3.69
N ALA A 61 16.08 0.98 -4.86
CA ALA A 61 16.82 0.92 -6.12
C ALA A 61 17.93 1.96 -6.17
N GLY A 62 17.66 3.18 -5.73
CA GLY A 62 18.65 4.25 -5.62
C GLY A 62 19.81 3.89 -4.69
N LYS A 63 19.49 3.27 -3.55
CA LYS A 63 20.51 2.81 -2.59
C LYS A 63 21.38 1.69 -3.17
N ILE A 64 20.76 0.74 -3.86
CA ILE A 64 21.50 -0.38 -4.50
C ILE A 64 22.45 0.17 -5.56
N VAL A 65 21.98 1.06 -6.42
CA VAL A 65 22.83 1.70 -7.45
C VAL A 65 23.94 2.50 -6.80
N GLY A 66 23.65 3.26 -5.74
CA GLY A 66 24.66 4.04 -5.01
C GLY A 66 25.75 3.17 -4.41
N GLU A 67 25.40 2.05 -3.81
CA GLU A 67 26.38 1.10 -3.27
C GLU A 67 27.20 0.45 -4.37
N ALA A 68 26.57 0.07 -5.47
CA ALA A 68 27.29 -0.52 -6.62
C ALA A 68 28.33 0.47 -7.19
N LEU A 69 27.97 1.74 -7.31
CA LEU A 69 28.90 2.79 -7.75
C LEU A 69 30.04 3.00 -6.74
N ASN A 70 29.75 2.97 -5.45
CA ASN A 70 30.76 3.07 -4.40
C ASN A 70 31.73 1.89 -4.42
N ASP A 71 31.22 0.69 -4.67
CA ASP A 71 32.05 -0.50 -4.80
C ASP A 71 32.95 -0.41 -6.01
N ASP A 72 32.46 0.09 -7.15
CA ASP A 72 33.25 0.29 -8.35
C ASP A 72 34.35 1.33 -8.11
N GLU A 73 34.06 2.44 -7.47
CA GLU A 73 35.05 3.45 -7.11
C GLU A 73 36.09 2.91 -6.13
N ARG A 74 35.65 2.13 -5.15
CA ARG A 74 36.54 1.48 -4.19
C ARG A 74 37.45 0.49 -4.87
N SER A 75 36.90 -0.32 -5.78
CA SER A 75 37.68 -1.26 -6.59
C SER A 75 38.71 -0.54 -7.45
N ALA A 76 38.31 0.56 -8.08
CA ALA A 76 39.22 1.37 -8.88
C ALA A 76 40.39 1.91 -8.03
N ARG A 77 40.10 2.40 -6.83
CA ARG A 77 41.14 2.89 -5.91
C ARG A 77 42.13 1.80 -5.48
N VAL A 78 41.62 0.60 -5.23
CA VAL A 78 42.49 -0.57 -4.88
C VAL A 78 43.39 -0.93 -6.04
N VAL A 79 42.85 -0.97 -7.24
CA VAL A 79 43.66 -1.25 -8.48
C VAL A 79 44.71 -0.17 -8.66
N ASP A 80 44.37 1.10 -8.54
CA ASP A 80 45.28 2.22 -8.70
C ASP A 80 46.42 2.15 -7.68
N ARG A 81 46.11 1.81 -6.42
CA ARG A 81 47.13 1.66 -5.37
C ARG A 81 48.07 0.49 -5.67
N PHE A 82 47.53 -0.63 -6.13
CA PHE A 82 48.29 -1.80 -6.48
C PHE A 82 49.27 -1.47 -7.61
N LEU A 83 48.81 -0.80 -8.65
CA LEU A 83 49.64 -0.38 -9.78
C LEU A 83 50.75 0.58 -9.36
N ALA A 84 50.43 1.52 -8.45
CA ALA A 84 51.40 2.47 -7.90
C ALA A 84 52.48 1.73 -7.10
N ASP A 85 52.07 0.76 -6.25
CA ASP A 85 53.01 -0.05 -5.46
C ASP A 85 53.89 -0.89 -6.35
N LEU A 86 53.33 -1.48 -7.40
CA LEU A 86 54.06 -2.30 -8.37
C LEU A 86 55.11 -1.47 -9.09
N GLU A 87 54.77 -0.25 -9.48
CA GLU A 87 55.70 0.67 -10.14
C GLU A 87 56.82 1.09 -9.21
N THR A 88 56.55 1.35 -7.94
CA THR A 88 57.54 1.67 -6.92
C THR A 88 58.53 0.49 -6.72
N GLU A 89 58.02 -0.72 -6.62
CA GLU A 89 58.84 -1.94 -6.52
C GLU A 89 59.77 -2.09 -7.73
N LYS A 90 59.26 -1.81 -8.92
CA LYS A 90 60.00 -1.86 -10.15
C LYS A 90 61.13 -0.84 -10.18
N GLN A 91 60.87 0.38 -9.73
CA GLN A 91 61.87 1.46 -9.59
C GLN A 91 62.94 1.08 -8.57
N ASN A 92 62.55 0.54 -7.41
CA ASN A 92 63.49 0.11 -6.38
C ASN A 92 64.38 -1.05 -6.85
N ALA A 93 63.82 -2.00 -7.57
CA ALA A 93 64.58 -3.10 -8.17
C ALA A 93 65.58 -2.61 -9.21
N GLY A 94 65.19 -1.59 -10.00
CA GLY A 94 66.09 -0.95 -10.96
C GLY A 94 67.20 -0.15 -10.29
N ALA A 95 66.94 0.52 -9.18
CA ALA A 95 67.91 1.30 -8.42
C ALA A 95 68.94 0.39 -7.69
N ALA A 96 68.56 -0.83 -7.34
CA ALA A 96 69.44 -1.80 -6.68
C ALA A 96 70.48 -2.45 -7.61
N ARG A 97 70.27 -2.24 -8.90
CA ARG A 97 71.21 -2.68 -9.90
C ARG A 97 72.31 -1.66 -10.11
#